data_7a714f611bbc2f350c36ecffbb0bd9cc
#
_entry.id   7a714f611bbc2f350c36ecffbb0bd9cc
#
_cell.length_a   1.000
_cell.length_b   1.000
_cell.length_c   1.000
_cell.angle_alpha   90.00
_cell.angle_beta   90.00
_cell.angle_gamma   90.00
#
_symmetry.space_group_name_H-M   'P 1'
#
loop_
_entity.id
_entity.type
_entity.pdbx_description
1 polymer ?
#
loop_
_entity_poly.entity_id
_entity_poly.type
_entity_poly.pdbx_seq_one_letter_code
_entity_poly.pdbx_strand_id
1 'polypeptide(L)'
;MLTRSSSDSRLYFDSEIELTLRNLRRDQRNRRDNRFNLNNMAQPERRTLGDFAMPDVSGSFGGIVAPTIANNNFEIKPSIIHMVQNNQFGGLQGEDPYAHILTFLNVCATFKINGVTDDAIRLRLFPFLVKDKAQLWLASLPSESITT
;
A
#
# COMPACT_ATOMS: atom_id res chain seq x y z
N MET A 1 50.59 40.08 56.37
CA MET A 1 50.58 38.81 55.59
C MET A 1 49.28 38.75 54.89
N LEU A 2 49.29 39.05 53.62
CA LEU A 2 48.05 39.18 52.83
C LEU A 2 47.88 37.95 51.98
N THR A 3 46.73 37.37 52.10
CA THR A 3 46.27 36.12 51.43
C THR A 3 45.99 36.37 49.97
N ARG A 4 46.67 35.63 49.14
CA ARG A 4 46.46 35.54 47.70
C ARG A 4 45.56 34.37 47.41
N SER A 5 44.30 34.63 47.29
CA SER A 5 43.37 33.59 46.81
C SER A 5 42.10 34.21 46.22
N SER A 6 42.19 34.76 45.00
CA SER A 6 41.02 35.24 44.30
C SER A 6 41.12 35.18 42.75
N SER A 7 42.20 34.61 42.21
CA SER A 7 42.38 34.61 40.76
C SER A 7 42.04 33.26 40.07
N ASP A 8 41.86 32.22 40.84
CA ASP A 8 41.69 30.87 40.26
C ASP A 8 40.20 30.55 39.90
N SER A 9 39.29 31.17 40.60
CA SER A 9 37.83 30.91 40.36
C SER A 9 37.29 31.56 39.06
N ARG A 10 37.93 32.66 38.59
CA ARG A 10 37.50 33.31 37.36
C ARG A 10 37.90 32.53 36.08
N LEU A 11 39.06 31.90 36.12
CA LEU A 11 39.54 31.10 34.97
C LEU A 11 38.74 29.80 34.77
N TYR A 12 38.24 29.21 35.87
CA TYR A 12 37.39 28.03 35.77
C TYR A 12 35.99 28.35 35.25
N PHE A 13 35.46 29.51 35.60
CA PHE A 13 34.13 29.93 35.15
C PHE A 13 34.12 30.27 33.65
N ASP A 14 35.17 30.87 33.12
CA ASP A 14 35.27 31.18 31.68
C ASP A 14 35.41 29.95 30.80
N SER A 15 36.06 28.90 31.29
CA SER A 15 36.17 27.64 30.53
C SER A 15 34.88 26.87 30.40
N GLU A 16 34.03 26.89 31.44
CA GLU A 16 32.70 26.26 31.38
C GLU A 16 31.72 27.02 30.47
N ILE A 17 31.80 28.36 30.49
CA ILE A 17 31.01 29.19 29.59
C ILE A 17 31.40 28.95 28.15
N GLU A 18 32.70 28.85 27.84
CA GLU A 18 33.21 28.56 26.51
C GLU A 18 32.76 27.16 26.02
N LEU A 19 32.81 26.15 26.86
CA LEU A 19 32.33 24.80 26.55
C LEU A 19 30.83 24.80 26.27
N THR A 20 30.06 25.51 27.07
CA THR A 20 28.62 25.63 26.89
C THR A 20 28.27 26.34 25.58
N LEU A 21 28.99 27.43 25.26
CA LEU A 21 28.80 28.16 23.99
C LEU A 21 29.22 27.32 22.77
N ARG A 22 30.26 26.50 22.87
CA ARG A 22 30.67 25.57 21.82
C ARG A 22 29.59 24.51 21.59
N ASN A 23 29.03 23.96 22.64
CA ASN A 23 27.97 22.96 22.56
C ASN A 23 26.68 23.55 21.96
N LEU A 24 26.31 24.77 22.34
CA LEU A 24 25.16 25.48 21.77
C LEU A 24 25.34 25.78 20.27
N ARG A 25 26.56 26.20 19.86
CA ARG A 25 26.85 26.42 18.44
C ARG A 25 26.86 25.14 17.65
N ARG A 26 27.33 24.03 18.24
CA ARG A 26 27.27 22.69 17.63
C ARG A 26 25.84 22.19 17.44
N ASP A 27 24.99 22.41 18.45
CA ASP A 27 23.57 22.05 18.41
C ASP A 27 22.79 22.88 17.38
N GLN A 28 23.11 24.18 17.26
CA GLN A 28 22.51 25.04 16.24
C GLN A 28 22.93 24.63 14.83
N ARG A 29 24.15 24.15 14.62
CA ARG A 29 24.63 23.63 13.35
C ARG A 29 23.93 22.33 13.00
N ASN A 30 23.83 21.38 13.93
CA ASN A 30 23.11 20.12 13.76
C ASN A 30 21.62 20.33 13.47
N ARG A 31 20.99 21.34 14.07
CA ARG A 31 19.58 21.70 13.79
C ARG A 31 19.39 22.29 12.39
N ARG A 32 20.39 23.03 11.88
CA ARG A 32 20.36 23.53 10.50
C ARG A 32 20.53 22.39 9.49
N ASP A 33 21.48 21.48 9.72
CA ASP A 33 21.72 20.33 8.85
C ASP A 33 20.53 19.35 8.86
N ASN A 34 19.88 19.17 10.01
CA ASN A 34 18.67 18.35 10.11
C ASN A 34 17.44 19.01 9.45
N ARG A 35 17.39 20.35 9.39
CA ARG A 35 16.32 21.06 8.66
C ARG A 35 16.50 20.95 7.14
N PHE A 36 17.74 20.84 6.64
CA PHE A 36 18.02 20.56 5.23
C PHE A 36 17.67 19.11 4.86
N ASN A 37 17.79 18.17 5.80
CA ASN A 37 17.46 16.76 5.55
C ASN A 37 15.94 16.48 5.61
N LEU A 38 15.17 17.31 6.32
CA LEU A 38 13.69 17.25 6.31
C LEU A 38 13.07 17.67 4.97
N ASN A 39 13.80 18.45 4.16
CA ASN A 39 13.35 18.80 2.80
C ASN A 39 13.57 17.65 1.80
N ASN A 40 14.29 16.60 2.18
CA ASN A 40 14.53 15.40 1.38
C ASN A 40 13.70 14.19 1.85
N MET A 41 12.88 14.37 2.89
CA MET A 41 11.76 13.46 3.12
C MET A 41 10.81 13.67 1.95
N ALA A 42 10.64 12.61 1.16
CA ALA A 42 9.75 12.54 0.02
C ALA A 42 8.48 13.34 0.35
N GLN A 43 8.28 14.47 -0.34
CA GLN A 43 7.04 15.20 -0.23
C GLN A 43 5.96 14.16 -0.55
N PRO A 44 4.91 14.00 0.28
CA PRO A 44 3.81 13.17 -0.12
C PRO A 44 3.41 13.69 -1.51
N GLU A 45 3.57 12.84 -2.50
CA GLU A 45 3.24 13.18 -3.88
C GLU A 45 1.88 13.85 -3.84
N ARG A 46 1.81 15.11 -4.27
CA ARG A 46 0.56 15.86 -4.33
C ARG A 46 -0.26 15.20 -5.42
N ARG A 47 -0.97 14.15 -5.03
CA ARG A 47 -1.92 13.51 -5.93
C ARG A 47 -3.00 14.52 -6.25
N THR A 48 -3.19 14.76 -7.52
CA THR A 48 -4.26 15.64 -8.00
C THR A 48 -5.61 14.95 -7.78
N LEU A 49 -6.69 15.73 -7.74
CA LEU A 49 -8.03 15.14 -7.67
C LEU A 49 -8.29 14.19 -8.84
N GLY A 50 -7.66 14.44 -10.00
CA GLY A 50 -7.69 13.55 -11.15
C GLY A 50 -7.07 12.17 -10.90
N ASP A 51 -6.02 12.09 -10.07
CA ASP A 51 -5.37 10.83 -9.73
C ASP A 51 -6.26 9.94 -8.85
N PHE A 52 -7.23 10.55 -8.15
CA PHE A 52 -8.26 9.82 -7.39
C PHE A 52 -9.52 9.54 -8.21
N ALA A 53 -9.80 10.35 -9.23
CA ALA A 53 -11.01 10.24 -10.04
C ALA A 53 -10.84 9.35 -11.27
N MET A 54 -9.60 9.11 -11.70
CA MET A 54 -9.32 8.13 -12.75
C MET A 54 -9.22 6.75 -12.13
N PRO A 55 -10.11 5.80 -12.49
CA PRO A 55 -9.89 4.39 -12.15
C PRO A 55 -8.55 3.99 -12.76
N ASP A 56 -7.68 3.39 -11.94
CA ASP A 56 -6.44 2.81 -12.45
C ASP A 56 -6.83 1.68 -13.41
N VAL A 57 -6.77 1.97 -14.71
CA VAL A 57 -7.06 0.99 -15.79
C VAL A 57 -5.90 0.04 -16.02
N SER A 58 -4.84 0.07 -15.21
CA SER A 58 -3.68 -0.82 -15.33
C SER A 58 -3.95 -2.28 -14.92
N GLY A 59 -5.18 -2.77 -15.14
CA GLY A 59 -5.55 -4.18 -14.98
C GLY A 59 -5.95 -4.58 -13.56
N SER A 60 -6.11 -3.64 -12.65
CA SER A 60 -6.60 -3.86 -11.30
C SER A 60 -8.12 -3.63 -11.25
N PHE A 61 -8.89 -4.66 -11.07
CA PHE A 61 -10.33 -4.57 -10.80
C PHE A 61 -10.55 -4.41 -9.28
N GLY A 62 -10.77 -3.16 -8.83
CA GLY A 62 -10.89 -2.89 -7.40
C GLY A 62 -9.61 -3.25 -6.66
N GLY A 63 -9.71 -3.87 -5.49
CA GLY A 63 -8.56 -4.28 -4.68
C GLY A 63 -7.76 -5.48 -5.19
N ILE A 64 -8.04 -6.03 -6.37
CA ILE A 64 -7.42 -7.26 -6.88
C ILE A 64 -6.18 -6.93 -7.70
N VAL A 65 -5.06 -7.55 -7.36
CA VAL A 65 -3.84 -7.53 -8.19
C VAL A 65 -4.00 -8.50 -9.34
N ALA A 66 -3.96 -7.98 -10.58
CA ALA A 66 -3.89 -8.85 -11.74
C ALA A 66 -2.50 -9.52 -11.80
N PRO A 67 -2.41 -10.85 -11.59
CA PRO A 67 -1.11 -11.52 -11.63
C PRO A 67 -0.50 -11.41 -13.02
N THR A 68 0.81 -11.16 -13.05
CA THR A 68 1.59 -11.11 -14.30
C THR A 68 1.66 -12.51 -14.89
N ILE A 69 1.06 -12.72 -16.06
CA ILE A 69 1.09 -13.99 -16.76
C ILE A 69 2.13 -13.87 -17.88
N ALA A 70 3.17 -14.66 -17.79
CA ALA A 70 4.27 -14.68 -18.76
C ALA A 70 3.84 -15.21 -20.15
N ASN A 71 2.64 -15.73 -20.26
CA ASN A 71 2.15 -16.37 -21.49
C ASN A 71 1.32 -15.37 -22.33
N ASN A 72 1.85 -14.98 -23.49
CA ASN A 72 1.22 -14.00 -24.37
C ASN A 72 -0.16 -14.44 -24.96
N ASN A 73 -0.55 -15.70 -24.76
CA ASN A 73 -1.80 -16.27 -25.28
C ASN A 73 -2.80 -16.61 -24.17
N PHE A 74 -2.76 -15.89 -23.05
CA PHE A 74 -3.74 -16.07 -21.99
C PHE A 74 -5.07 -15.39 -22.35
N GLU A 75 -6.05 -16.19 -22.77
CA GLU A 75 -7.41 -15.73 -23.02
C GLU A 75 -8.39 -16.60 -22.25
N ILE A 76 -9.25 -15.95 -21.47
CA ILE A 76 -10.36 -16.64 -20.80
C ILE A 76 -11.51 -16.77 -21.81
N LYS A 77 -11.92 -18.00 -22.07
CA LYS A 77 -13.03 -18.26 -23.00
C LYS A 77 -14.31 -17.58 -22.50
N PRO A 78 -15.07 -16.90 -23.38
CA PRO A 78 -16.34 -16.25 -22.98
C PRO A 78 -17.32 -17.18 -22.29
N SER A 79 -17.35 -18.46 -22.64
CA SER A 79 -18.22 -19.49 -22.00
C SER A 79 -17.94 -19.64 -20.50
N ILE A 80 -16.68 -19.49 -20.08
CA ILE A 80 -16.29 -19.55 -18.66
C ILE A 80 -16.80 -18.32 -17.92
N ILE A 81 -16.62 -17.13 -18.52
CA ILE A 81 -17.13 -15.88 -17.96
C ILE A 81 -18.65 -15.97 -17.77
N HIS A 82 -19.38 -16.44 -18.77
CA HIS A 82 -20.83 -16.65 -18.66
C HIS A 82 -21.20 -17.65 -17.56
N MET A 83 -20.45 -18.72 -17.40
CA MET A 83 -20.71 -19.72 -16.35
C MET A 83 -20.52 -19.10 -14.95
N VAL A 84 -19.54 -18.24 -14.75
CA VAL A 84 -19.33 -17.50 -13.50
C VAL A 84 -20.45 -16.47 -13.30
N GLN A 85 -20.82 -15.72 -14.35
CA GLN A 85 -21.87 -14.69 -14.28
C GLN A 85 -23.27 -15.28 -13.99
N ASN A 86 -23.53 -16.51 -14.35
CA ASN A 86 -24.79 -17.18 -14.01
C ASN A 86 -24.93 -17.46 -12.51
N ASN A 87 -23.84 -17.42 -11.77
CA ASN A 87 -23.78 -17.67 -10.32
C ASN A 87 -23.24 -16.47 -9.57
N GLN A 88 -23.65 -15.26 -9.92
CA GLN A 88 -23.15 -14.05 -9.27
C GLN A 88 -23.66 -13.90 -7.84
N PHE A 89 -22.78 -13.43 -6.97
CA PHE A 89 -23.06 -13.06 -5.59
C PHE A 89 -23.38 -11.58 -5.47
N GLY A 90 -24.55 -11.23 -4.95
CA GLY A 90 -25.01 -9.84 -4.79
C GLY A 90 -24.79 -9.26 -3.40
N GLY A 91 -24.55 -10.09 -2.40
CA GLY A 91 -24.51 -9.70 -1.00
C GLY A 91 -25.90 -9.40 -0.43
N LEU A 92 -26.92 -10.10 -0.92
CA LEU A 92 -28.30 -9.97 -0.46
C LEU A 92 -28.53 -10.82 0.81
N GLN A 93 -29.55 -10.43 1.58
CA GLN A 93 -29.96 -11.21 2.75
C GLN A 93 -30.49 -12.58 2.30
N GLY A 94 -29.91 -13.67 2.83
CA GLY A 94 -30.24 -15.03 2.47
C GLY A 94 -29.30 -15.69 1.45
N GLU A 95 -28.41 -14.94 0.82
CA GLU A 95 -27.33 -15.54 0.05
C GLU A 95 -26.25 -16.09 0.98
N ASP A 96 -25.77 -17.31 0.72
CA ASP A 96 -24.68 -17.93 1.45
C ASP A 96 -23.33 -17.67 0.73
N PRO A 97 -22.43 -16.83 1.30
CA PRO A 97 -21.15 -16.52 0.69
C PRO A 97 -20.27 -17.77 0.49
N TYR A 98 -20.32 -18.72 1.41
CA TYR A 98 -19.51 -19.95 1.33
C TYR A 98 -19.97 -20.85 0.20
N ALA A 99 -21.28 -21.01 0.02
CA ALA A 99 -21.82 -21.77 -1.08
C ALA A 99 -21.45 -21.15 -2.44
N HIS A 100 -21.49 -19.82 -2.55
CA HIS A 100 -21.07 -19.09 -3.76
C HIS A 100 -19.58 -19.27 -4.07
N ILE A 101 -18.70 -19.12 -3.07
CA ILE A 101 -17.27 -19.33 -3.24
C ILE A 101 -16.97 -20.77 -3.63
N LEU A 102 -17.62 -21.75 -2.99
CA LEU A 102 -17.41 -23.15 -3.31
C LEU A 102 -17.82 -23.45 -4.76
N THR A 103 -18.97 -22.94 -5.21
CA THR A 103 -19.43 -23.09 -6.59
C THR A 103 -18.44 -22.46 -7.57
N PHE A 104 -17.93 -21.26 -7.26
CA PHE A 104 -16.91 -20.58 -8.06
C PHE A 104 -15.62 -21.40 -8.17
N LEU A 105 -15.12 -21.93 -7.05
CA LEU A 105 -13.92 -22.75 -7.03
C LEU A 105 -14.10 -24.03 -7.84
N ASN A 106 -15.28 -24.66 -7.76
CA ASN A 106 -15.62 -25.82 -8.57
C ASN A 106 -15.61 -25.49 -10.07
N VAL A 107 -16.18 -24.35 -10.47
CA VAL A 107 -16.12 -23.87 -11.85
C VAL A 107 -14.65 -23.66 -12.26
N CYS A 108 -13.84 -22.98 -11.46
CA CYS A 108 -12.41 -22.77 -11.76
C CYS A 108 -11.63 -24.07 -11.89
N ALA A 109 -11.99 -25.12 -11.15
CA ALA A 109 -11.32 -26.42 -11.19
C ALA A 109 -11.61 -27.23 -12.47
N THR A 110 -12.67 -26.87 -13.22
CA THR A 110 -13.05 -27.59 -14.45
C THR A 110 -12.14 -27.31 -15.65
N PHE A 111 -11.32 -26.28 -15.57
CA PHE A 111 -10.43 -25.92 -16.67
C PHE A 111 -9.03 -25.59 -16.17
N LYS A 112 -8.05 -25.92 -16.99
CA LYS A 112 -6.63 -25.58 -16.78
C LYS A 112 -6.10 -24.85 -17.99
N ILE A 113 -5.25 -23.87 -17.73
CA ILE A 113 -4.57 -23.12 -18.78
C ILE A 113 -3.07 -23.36 -18.59
N ASN A 114 -2.41 -23.85 -19.63
CA ASN A 114 -1.00 -24.16 -19.57
C ASN A 114 -0.17 -22.93 -19.26
N GLY A 115 0.72 -23.02 -18.25
CA GLY A 115 1.59 -21.93 -17.85
C GLY A 115 0.91 -20.83 -17.00
N VAL A 116 -0.31 -21.08 -16.53
CA VAL A 116 -1.05 -20.15 -15.65
C VAL A 116 -1.40 -20.87 -14.34
N THR A 117 -1.16 -20.22 -13.22
CA THR A 117 -1.51 -20.74 -11.91
C THR A 117 -3.02 -20.69 -11.68
N ASP A 118 -3.54 -21.62 -10.89
CA ASP A 118 -4.97 -21.66 -10.55
C ASP A 118 -5.41 -20.36 -9.84
N ASP A 119 -4.54 -19.76 -9.03
CA ASP A 119 -4.79 -18.50 -8.33
C ASP A 119 -4.91 -17.32 -9.31
N ALA A 120 -4.07 -17.27 -10.34
CA ALA A 120 -4.16 -16.27 -11.39
C ALA A 120 -5.49 -16.34 -12.15
N ILE A 121 -6.00 -17.54 -12.39
CA ILE A 121 -7.30 -17.77 -13.03
C ILE A 121 -8.41 -17.28 -12.10
N ARG A 122 -8.37 -17.65 -10.81
CA ARG A 122 -9.37 -17.26 -9.81
C ARG A 122 -9.43 -15.74 -9.64
N LEU A 123 -8.28 -15.09 -9.48
CA LEU A 123 -8.21 -13.63 -9.33
C LEU A 123 -8.79 -12.88 -10.54
N ARG A 124 -8.55 -13.38 -11.76
CA ARG A 124 -9.09 -12.75 -12.97
C ARG A 124 -10.57 -12.99 -13.18
N LEU A 125 -11.10 -14.09 -12.67
CA LEU A 125 -12.52 -14.42 -12.77
C LEU A 125 -13.36 -13.84 -11.63
N PHE A 126 -12.77 -13.58 -10.49
CA PHE A 126 -13.47 -13.11 -9.29
C PHE A 126 -14.33 -11.84 -9.52
N PRO A 127 -13.88 -10.81 -10.28
CA PRO A 127 -14.69 -9.63 -10.55
C PRO A 127 -16.02 -9.94 -11.26
N PHE A 128 -16.07 -11.01 -12.05
CA PHE A 128 -17.29 -11.43 -12.74
C PHE A 128 -18.25 -12.23 -11.86
N LEU A 129 -17.76 -12.71 -10.70
CA LEU A 129 -18.56 -13.42 -9.72
C LEU A 129 -19.47 -12.50 -8.91
N VAL A 130 -19.06 -11.26 -8.68
CA VAL A 130 -19.75 -10.32 -7.79
C VAL A 130 -20.61 -9.33 -8.56
N LYS A 131 -21.75 -8.95 -7.95
CA LYS A 131 -22.66 -7.93 -8.46
C LYS A 131 -23.21 -7.06 -7.31
N ASP A 132 -23.97 -6.04 -7.64
CA ASP A 132 -24.69 -5.20 -6.70
C ASP A 132 -23.82 -4.72 -5.51
N LYS A 133 -24.22 -5.03 -4.28
CA LYS A 133 -23.51 -4.63 -3.06
C LYS A 133 -22.13 -5.24 -2.95
N ALA A 134 -21.96 -6.49 -3.37
CA ALA A 134 -20.67 -7.16 -3.35
C ALA A 134 -19.68 -6.52 -4.34
N GLN A 135 -20.15 -6.05 -5.48
CA GLN A 135 -19.32 -5.32 -6.44
C GLN A 135 -18.90 -3.95 -5.90
N LEU A 136 -19.81 -3.22 -5.24
CA LEU A 136 -19.49 -1.95 -4.58
C LEU A 136 -18.45 -2.15 -3.46
N TRP A 137 -18.59 -3.23 -2.69
CA TRP A 137 -17.60 -3.59 -1.67
C TRP A 137 -16.24 -3.86 -2.31
N LEU A 138 -16.17 -4.66 -3.38
CA LEU A 138 -14.92 -4.95 -4.07
C LEU A 138 -14.24 -3.67 -4.60
N ALA A 139 -15.04 -2.74 -5.16
CA ALA A 139 -14.54 -1.46 -5.66
C ALA A 139 -14.06 -0.52 -4.55
N SER A 140 -14.55 -0.68 -3.31
CA SER A 140 -14.14 0.13 -2.16
C SER A 140 -12.84 -0.34 -1.50
N LEU A 141 -12.33 -1.50 -1.88
CA LEU A 141 -11.08 -2.02 -1.33
C LEU A 141 -9.88 -1.21 -1.82
N PRO A 142 -8.88 -1.00 -0.96
CA PRO A 142 -7.62 -0.41 -1.40
C PRO A 142 -6.99 -1.22 -2.54
N SER A 143 -6.28 -0.54 -3.44
CA SER A 143 -5.53 -1.21 -4.49
C SER A 143 -4.60 -2.26 -3.87
N GLU A 144 -4.47 -3.41 -4.54
CA GLU A 144 -3.57 -4.49 -4.13
C GLU A 144 -3.91 -5.18 -2.80
N SER A 145 -5.13 -5.04 -2.29
CA SER A 145 -5.54 -5.70 -1.04
C SER A 145 -5.79 -7.21 -1.18
N ILE A 146 -6.09 -7.69 -2.39
CA ILE A 146 -6.32 -9.10 -2.70
C ILE A 146 -5.25 -9.58 -3.69
N THR A 147 -4.35 -10.44 -3.22
CA THR A 147 -3.18 -10.92 -3.98
C THR A 147 -3.22 -12.42 -4.30
N THR A 148 -3.97 -13.19 -3.54
CA THR A 148 -4.13 -14.67 -3.70
C THR A 148 -5.50 -15.12 -3.22
#